data_e716e601e79095dc80093e0ccb647f14
#
_entry.id   e716e601e79095dc80093e0ccb647f14
#
_cell.length_a   1.000
_cell.length_b   1.000
_cell.length_c   1.000
_cell.angle_alpha   90.00
_cell.angle_beta   90.00
_cell.angle_gamma   90.00
#
_symmetry.space_group_name_H-M   'P 1'
#
loop_
_entity.id
_entity.type
_entity.pdbx_description
1 polymer ?
#
loop_
_entity_poly.entity_id
_entity_poly.type
_entity_poly.pdbx_seq_one_letter_code
_entity_poly.pdbx_strand_id
1 'polypeptide(L)'
;QLPISALVLKGSTQWNEETYIHMNAKHTASIIKQYVKKFFPLVKVWSTSKTYSGGSSVDVNVSYSNGEPIDQNVFEMISEFSNKFQAGTFNGMIDMYEYNEGTKTTDNNTPLKYFPSYVFCNNKPKWGSVEYWLSEYHNWIENTGTDNWWEYDSMIQKYGGGKNGWLSYNKSYMTDKEFEKVQLAFKTII
;
A
#
# COMPACT_ATOMS: atom_id res chain seq x y z
N GLN A 1 -5.65 11.39 20.45
CA GLN A 1 -6.45 10.14 20.44
C GLN A 1 -6.64 9.68 19.01
N LEU A 2 -6.52 8.37 18.79
CA LEU A 2 -6.72 7.76 17.49
C LEU A 2 -8.10 7.09 17.42
N PRO A 3 -8.94 7.35 16.38
CA PRO A 3 -10.29 6.80 16.26
C PRO A 3 -10.24 5.34 15.83
N ILE A 4 -9.66 4.48 16.65
CA ILE A 4 -9.41 3.08 16.36
C ILE A 4 -10.20 2.10 17.24
N SER A 5 -11.00 2.57 18.19
CA SER A 5 -11.87 1.71 19.01
C SER A 5 -12.88 0.90 18.18
N ALA A 6 -13.27 1.44 17.02
CA ALA A 6 -14.16 0.76 16.08
C ALA A 6 -13.43 -0.29 15.20
N LEU A 7 -12.11 -0.41 15.32
CA LEU A 7 -11.28 -1.38 14.62
C LEU A 7 -10.93 -2.54 15.56
N VAL A 8 -10.83 -3.74 15.04
CA VAL A 8 -10.51 -4.92 15.86
C VAL A 8 -9.03 -4.87 16.25
N LEU A 9 -8.77 -4.39 17.47
CA LEU A 9 -7.45 -4.43 18.09
C LEU A 9 -7.24 -5.79 18.76
N LYS A 10 -6.26 -6.56 18.29
CA LYS A 10 -5.83 -7.81 18.91
C LYS A 10 -4.58 -7.56 19.74
N GLY A 11 -4.61 -8.00 21.00
CA GLY A 11 -3.43 -8.08 21.85
C GLY A 11 -3.15 -6.83 22.67
N SER A 12 -3.85 -6.69 23.80
CA SER A 12 -3.32 -5.90 24.91
C SER A 12 -2.19 -6.67 25.59
N THR A 13 -1.10 -5.98 25.92
CA THR A 13 -0.01 -6.52 26.73
C THR A 13 -0.02 -5.79 28.06
N GLN A 14 0.24 -6.50 29.16
CA GLN A 14 0.36 -5.92 30.48
C GLN A 14 1.83 -5.93 30.91
N TRP A 15 2.33 -4.79 31.34
CA TRP A 15 3.66 -4.65 31.94
C TRP A 15 3.58 -3.69 33.12
N ASN A 16 4.12 -4.06 34.25
CA ASN A 16 4.12 -3.27 35.48
C ASN A 16 2.74 -2.68 35.83
N GLU A 17 1.70 -3.52 35.77
CA GLU A 17 0.31 -3.15 36.06
C GLU A 17 -0.34 -2.20 35.02
N GLU A 18 0.39 -1.73 34.02
CA GLU A 18 -0.14 -0.88 32.94
C GLU A 18 -0.55 -1.72 31.73
N THR A 19 -1.81 -1.66 31.35
CA THR A 19 -2.32 -2.30 30.14
C THR A 19 -2.13 -1.39 28.94
N TYR A 20 -1.49 -1.88 27.88
CA TYR A 20 -1.31 -1.15 26.62
C TYR A 20 -1.49 -2.06 25.42
N ILE A 21 -1.71 -1.44 24.24
CA ILE A 21 -1.78 -2.17 22.99
C ILE A 21 -0.42 -2.07 22.28
N HIS A 22 0.17 -3.23 21.97
CA HIS A 22 1.44 -3.32 21.25
C HIS A 22 1.23 -3.08 19.74
N MET A 23 1.66 -1.93 19.25
CA MET A 23 1.50 -1.49 17.86
C MET A 23 2.72 -1.83 17.01
N ASN A 24 3.16 -3.10 17.00
CA ASN A 24 4.21 -3.53 16.09
C ASN A 24 3.81 -3.36 14.60
N ALA A 25 4.76 -3.48 13.69
CA ALA A 25 4.53 -3.26 12.26
C ALA A 25 3.39 -4.12 11.68
N LYS A 26 3.28 -5.39 12.10
CA LYS A 26 2.21 -6.29 11.65
C LYS A 26 0.83 -5.84 12.14
N HIS A 27 0.75 -5.39 13.38
CA HIS A 27 -0.49 -4.90 13.97
C HIS A 27 -0.90 -3.58 13.32
N THR A 28 0.04 -2.65 13.18
CA THR A 28 -0.15 -1.37 12.48
C THR A 28 -0.64 -1.59 11.04
N ALA A 29 0.00 -2.47 10.28
CA ALA A 29 -0.42 -2.82 8.92
C ALA A 29 -1.88 -3.32 8.87
N SER A 30 -2.28 -4.15 9.86
CA SER A 30 -3.65 -4.66 9.97
C SER A 30 -4.66 -3.54 10.27
N ILE A 31 -4.34 -2.64 11.20
CA ILE A 31 -5.22 -1.52 11.58
C ILE A 31 -5.42 -0.56 10.42
N ILE A 32 -4.34 -0.16 9.73
CA ILE A 32 -4.44 0.72 8.56
C ILE A 32 -5.32 0.07 7.48
N LYS A 33 -5.11 -1.22 7.19
CA LYS A 33 -5.93 -1.95 6.23
C LYS A 33 -7.42 -1.99 6.62
N GLN A 34 -7.73 -2.18 7.89
CA GLN A 34 -9.10 -2.16 8.38
C GLN A 34 -9.73 -0.78 8.28
N TYR A 35 -8.96 0.26 8.61
CA TYR A 35 -9.39 1.66 8.48
C TYR A 35 -9.77 1.98 7.03
N VAL A 36 -8.87 1.73 6.08
CA VAL A 36 -9.15 1.98 4.66
C VAL A 36 -10.39 1.22 4.19
N LYS A 37 -10.49 -0.08 4.48
CA LYS A 37 -11.65 -0.89 4.08
C LYS A 37 -12.97 -0.40 4.66
N LYS A 38 -12.95 0.14 5.87
CA LYS A 38 -14.15 0.60 6.56
C LYS A 38 -14.62 1.96 6.05
N PHE A 39 -13.71 2.91 5.87
CA PHE A 39 -14.04 4.30 5.57
C PHE A 39 -13.95 4.63 4.07
N PHE A 40 -13.22 3.83 3.29
CA PHE A 40 -13.02 4.00 1.86
C PHE A 40 -13.28 2.70 1.10
N PRO A 41 -14.52 2.21 1.04
CA PRO A 41 -14.84 0.87 0.51
C PRO A 41 -14.51 0.68 -0.98
N LEU A 42 -14.40 1.77 -1.75
CA LEU A 42 -14.01 1.73 -3.16
C LEU A 42 -12.48 1.64 -3.36
N VAL A 43 -11.69 1.87 -2.31
CA VAL A 43 -10.24 1.84 -2.36
C VAL A 43 -9.72 0.44 -2.13
N LYS A 44 -8.90 -0.05 -3.03
CA LYS A 44 -8.08 -1.24 -2.82
C LYS A 44 -6.89 -0.87 -1.95
N VAL A 45 -6.58 -1.72 -0.96
CA VAL A 45 -5.49 -1.49 -0.03
C VAL A 45 -4.65 -2.75 0.16
N TRP A 46 -3.34 -2.58 0.02
CA TRP A 46 -2.32 -3.57 0.38
C TRP A 46 -1.46 -2.97 1.48
N SER A 47 -1.38 -3.69 2.59
CA SER A 47 -0.55 -3.29 3.71
C SER A 47 0.38 -4.44 4.07
N THR A 48 1.66 -4.20 4.01
CA THR A 48 2.71 -5.16 4.31
C THR A 48 3.63 -4.63 5.40
N SER A 49 4.22 -5.54 6.17
CA SER A 49 5.12 -5.18 7.26
C SER A 49 6.44 -5.91 7.13
N LYS A 50 7.53 -5.23 7.49
CA LYS A 50 8.87 -5.79 7.55
C LYS A 50 9.49 -5.47 8.91
N THR A 51 10.25 -6.43 9.45
CA THR A 51 11.07 -6.24 10.65
C THR A 51 12.52 -6.58 10.28
N TYR A 52 13.44 -5.74 10.69
CA TYR A 52 14.86 -5.86 10.40
C TYR A 52 15.69 -5.48 11.63
N SER A 53 16.99 -5.69 11.59
CA SER A 53 17.88 -5.26 12.67
C SER A 53 17.79 -3.74 12.86
N GLY A 54 17.40 -3.30 14.04
CA GLY A 54 17.27 -1.88 14.40
C GLY A 54 15.93 -1.23 14.06
N GLY A 55 14.92 -1.96 13.52
CA GLY A 55 13.63 -1.33 13.28
C GLY A 55 12.59 -2.17 12.56
N SER A 56 11.54 -1.51 12.16
CA SER A 56 10.48 -2.10 11.37
C SER A 56 9.78 -1.07 10.49
N SER A 57 9.17 -1.52 9.41
CA SER A 57 8.40 -0.66 8.52
C SER A 57 7.05 -1.25 8.13
N VAL A 58 6.15 -0.37 7.74
CA VAL A 58 4.86 -0.70 7.13
C VAL A 58 4.80 0.00 5.77
N ASP A 59 4.52 -0.76 4.72
CA ASP A 59 4.28 -0.25 3.39
C ASP A 59 2.78 -0.36 3.08
N VAL A 60 2.14 0.76 2.81
CA VAL A 60 0.72 0.87 2.45
C VAL A 60 0.62 1.34 1.01
N ASN A 61 0.02 0.52 0.16
CA ASN A 61 -0.29 0.86 -1.22
C ASN A 61 -1.80 0.96 -1.38
N VAL A 62 -2.28 1.99 -2.04
CA VAL A 62 -3.70 2.20 -2.32
C VAL A 62 -3.92 2.55 -3.78
N SER A 63 -5.02 2.07 -4.35
CA SER A 63 -5.48 2.46 -5.70
C SER A 63 -6.98 2.20 -5.85
N TYR A 64 -7.57 2.65 -6.95
CA TYR A 64 -8.86 2.12 -7.38
C TYR A 64 -8.73 0.71 -7.95
N SER A 65 -9.87 0.04 -8.17
CA SER A 65 -9.91 -1.34 -8.68
C SER A 65 -9.41 -1.49 -10.12
N ASN A 66 -9.42 -0.42 -10.89
CA ASN A 66 -8.86 -0.34 -12.25
C ASN A 66 -7.34 -0.08 -12.28
N GLY A 67 -6.72 0.11 -11.11
CA GLY A 67 -5.28 0.39 -10.97
C GLY A 67 -4.92 1.87 -10.97
N GLU A 68 -5.88 2.76 -11.21
CA GLU A 68 -5.62 4.20 -11.14
C GLU A 68 -5.34 4.68 -9.73
N PRO A 69 -4.54 5.74 -9.57
CA PRO A 69 -4.37 6.43 -8.29
C PRO A 69 -5.71 6.90 -7.75
N ILE A 70 -5.87 6.89 -6.43
CA ILE A 70 -7.05 7.46 -5.79
C ILE A 70 -6.96 8.99 -5.73
N ASP A 71 -8.11 9.64 -5.56
CA ASP A 71 -8.18 11.10 -5.40
C ASP A 71 -7.23 11.58 -4.31
N GLN A 72 -6.55 12.69 -4.58
CA GLN A 72 -5.51 13.24 -3.70
C GLN A 72 -6.03 13.50 -2.28
N ASN A 73 -7.23 14.06 -2.13
CA ASN A 73 -7.83 14.32 -0.81
C ASN A 73 -8.05 13.03 0.00
N VAL A 74 -8.48 11.95 -0.68
CA VAL A 74 -8.68 10.63 -0.04
C VAL A 74 -7.32 10.04 0.35
N PHE A 75 -6.33 10.17 -0.52
CA PHE A 75 -4.97 9.72 -0.24
C PHE A 75 -4.36 10.45 0.97
N GLU A 76 -4.54 11.75 1.07
CA GLU A 76 -4.06 12.56 2.21
C GLU A 76 -4.69 12.09 3.52
N MET A 77 -6.00 11.85 3.56
CA MET A 77 -6.69 11.32 4.75
C MET A 77 -6.13 9.96 5.19
N ILE A 78 -5.86 9.06 4.25
CA ILE A 78 -5.29 7.75 4.52
C ILE A 78 -3.84 7.88 5.00
N SER A 79 -3.06 8.74 4.35
CA SER A 79 -1.66 8.99 4.69
C SER A 79 -1.52 9.62 6.07
N GLU A 80 -2.32 10.64 6.38
CA GLU A 80 -2.36 11.26 7.71
C GLU A 80 -2.72 10.26 8.81
N PHE A 81 -3.74 9.42 8.59
CA PHE A 81 -4.09 8.38 9.54
C PHE A 81 -2.94 7.41 9.74
N SER A 82 -2.31 6.97 8.66
CA SER A 82 -1.22 5.99 8.67
C SER A 82 0.04 6.53 9.37
N ASN A 83 0.39 7.78 9.10
CA ASN A 83 1.58 8.43 9.67
C ASN A 83 1.48 8.63 11.19
N LYS A 84 0.26 8.65 11.75
CA LYS A 84 0.07 8.67 13.22
C LYS A 84 0.66 7.45 13.92
N PHE A 85 0.89 6.35 13.20
CA PHE A 85 1.50 5.14 13.75
C PHE A 85 3.01 5.06 13.58
N GLN A 86 3.66 6.05 12.99
CA GLN A 86 5.12 6.11 12.90
C GLN A 86 5.73 6.52 14.25
N ALA A 87 6.80 5.82 14.67
CA ALA A 87 7.44 6.05 15.96
C ALA A 87 8.15 7.41 16.03
N GLY A 88 8.68 7.90 14.91
CA GLY A 88 9.42 9.15 14.84
C GLY A 88 9.80 9.51 13.41
N THR A 89 10.71 10.45 13.26
CA THR A 89 11.18 10.95 11.96
C THR A 89 12.70 11.01 11.95
N PHE A 90 13.32 10.64 10.84
CA PHE A 90 14.76 10.80 10.68
C PHE A 90 15.08 12.27 10.37
N ASN A 91 15.93 12.88 11.23
CA ASN A 91 16.42 14.22 11.00
C ASN A 91 17.80 14.16 10.34
N GLY A 92 17.82 14.36 9.03
CA GLY A 92 19.05 14.29 8.23
C GLY A 92 20.07 15.42 8.51
N MET A 93 19.67 16.49 9.19
CA MET A 93 20.59 17.58 9.54
C MET A 93 21.53 17.20 10.69
N ILE A 94 21.08 16.35 11.59
CA ILE A 94 21.87 15.89 12.76
C ILE A 94 22.14 14.39 12.72
N ASP A 95 21.76 13.72 11.63
CA ASP A 95 21.93 12.27 11.43
C ASP A 95 21.35 11.42 12.59
N MET A 96 20.20 11.86 13.13
CA MET A 96 19.54 11.21 14.25
C MET A 96 18.07 10.92 13.97
N TYR A 97 17.58 9.83 14.57
CA TYR A 97 16.16 9.50 14.57
C TYR A 97 15.47 10.15 15.78
N GLU A 98 14.54 11.08 15.51
CA GLU A 98 13.76 11.77 16.54
C GLU A 98 12.45 11.01 16.76
N TYR A 99 12.27 10.52 17.99
CA TYR A 99 11.03 9.85 18.38
C TYR A 99 9.92 10.86 18.65
N ASN A 100 8.70 10.54 18.22
CA ASN A 100 7.53 11.35 18.53
C ASN A 100 7.28 11.35 20.03
N GLU A 101 7.26 12.53 20.63
CA GLU A 101 6.95 12.71 22.05
C GLU A 101 5.47 12.45 22.33
N GLY A 102 5.19 12.01 23.56
CA GLY A 102 3.84 11.85 24.10
C GLY A 102 3.26 10.44 23.91
N THR A 103 2.35 10.12 24.81
CA THR A 103 1.63 8.84 24.79
C THR A 103 0.47 8.93 23.81
N LYS A 104 0.50 8.11 22.76
CA LYS A 104 -0.66 7.94 21.87
C LYS A 104 -1.66 7.01 22.54
N THR A 105 -2.93 7.35 22.44
CA THR A 105 -4.02 6.54 23.02
C THR A 105 -5.10 6.27 21.97
N THR A 106 -5.86 5.20 22.17
CA THR A 106 -7.14 5.03 21.48
C THR A 106 -8.14 6.10 21.94
N ASP A 107 -9.26 6.23 21.23
CA ASP A 107 -10.41 7.03 21.67
C ASP A 107 -11.02 6.54 23.00
N ASN A 108 -10.76 5.30 23.43
CA ASN A 108 -11.08 4.77 24.76
C ASN A 108 -9.94 4.94 25.78
N ASN A 109 -8.99 5.85 25.53
CA ASN A 109 -7.85 6.14 26.40
C ASN A 109 -6.89 4.96 26.68
N THR A 110 -6.95 3.87 25.91
CA THR A 110 -5.97 2.79 26.05
C THR A 110 -4.63 3.20 25.44
N PRO A 111 -3.52 3.13 26.19
CA PRO A 111 -2.20 3.48 25.68
C PRO A 111 -1.76 2.60 24.51
N LEU A 112 -1.09 3.21 23.54
CA LEU A 112 -0.48 2.54 22.39
C LEU A 112 1.04 2.65 22.50
N LYS A 113 1.76 1.53 22.37
CA LYS A 113 3.23 1.50 22.50
C LYS A 113 3.87 0.68 21.37
N TYR A 114 5.18 0.86 21.15
CA TYR A 114 6.01 0.08 20.22
C TYR A 114 5.59 0.21 18.76
N PHE A 115 5.50 1.44 18.28
CA PHE A 115 5.19 1.75 16.90
C PHE A 115 6.32 1.34 15.94
N PRO A 116 6.02 1.04 14.66
CA PRO A 116 7.04 0.85 13.63
C PRO A 116 7.87 2.11 13.42
N SER A 117 9.15 1.93 13.05
CA SER A 117 10.05 3.04 12.76
C SER A 117 9.54 3.89 11.60
N TYR A 118 9.03 3.23 10.54
CA TYR A 118 8.57 3.90 9.34
C TYR A 118 7.21 3.38 8.88
N VAL A 119 6.39 4.30 8.36
CA VAL A 119 5.14 4.00 7.67
C VAL A 119 5.15 4.71 6.32
N PHE A 120 5.17 3.96 5.24
CA PHE A 120 5.18 4.49 3.87
C PHE A 120 3.81 4.32 3.24
N CYS A 121 3.23 5.43 2.75
CA CYS A 121 1.99 5.41 1.98
C CYS A 121 2.28 5.76 0.52
N ASN A 122 1.70 4.98 -0.39
CA ASN A 122 1.89 5.13 -1.82
C ASN A 122 0.53 5.13 -2.52
N ASN A 123 0.25 6.18 -3.30
CA ASN A 123 -0.94 6.27 -4.14
C ASN A 123 -0.71 5.52 -5.46
N LYS A 124 -0.51 4.24 -5.35
CA LYS A 124 -0.31 3.30 -6.47
C LYS A 124 -0.62 1.87 -6.04
N PRO A 125 -1.01 0.99 -6.96
CA PRO A 125 -1.23 -0.42 -6.64
C PRO A 125 0.08 -1.11 -6.22
N LYS A 126 -0.07 -2.19 -5.45
CA LYS A 126 1.07 -3.02 -5.08
C LYS A 126 1.62 -3.74 -6.31
N TRP A 127 2.92 -3.72 -6.51
CA TRP A 127 3.61 -4.45 -7.59
C TRP A 127 3.18 -5.93 -7.65
N GLY A 128 2.89 -6.43 -8.85
CA GLY A 128 2.42 -7.79 -9.10
C GLY A 128 0.95 -8.04 -8.74
N SER A 129 0.19 -7.04 -8.27
CA SER A 129 -1.27 -7.15 -8.16
C SER A 129 -1.93 -7.02 -9.53
N VAL A 130 -3.19 -7.47 -9.63
CA VAL A 130 -3.97 -7.29 -10.87
C VAL A 130 -4.08 -5.81 -11.21
N GLU A 131 -4.36 -4.99 -10.22
CA GLU A 131 -4.50 -3.54 -10.36
C GLU A 131 -3.19 -2.88 -10.84
N TYR A 132 -2.02 -3.39 -10.42
CA TYR A 132 -0.73 -2.95 -10.93
C TYR A 132 -0.62 -3.21 -12.44
N TRP A 133 -0.94 -4.41 -12.88
CA TRP A 133 -0.86 -4.75 -14.31
C TRP A 133 -1.90 -4.02 -15.16
N LEU A 134 -3.06 -3.68 -14.59
CA LEU A 134 -4.03 -2.81 -15.25
C LEU A 134 -3.50 -1.38 -15.39
N SER A 135 -2.88 -0.84 -14.35
CA SER A 135 -2.24 0.48 -14.40
C SER A 135 -1.12 0.52 -15.44
N GLU A 136 -0.25 -0.49 -15.48
CA GLU A 136 0.81 -0.59 -16.48
C GLU A 136 0.25 -0.67 -17.93
N TYR A 137 -0.85 -1.38 -18.11
CA TYR A 137 -1.51 -1.44 -19.40
C TYR A 137 -2.10 -0.09 -19.82
N HIS A 138 -2.77 0.63 -18.92
CA HIS A 138 -3.29 1.97 -19.18
C HIS A 138 -2.16 2.95 -19.53
N ASN A 139 -1.11 2.96 -18.72
CA ASN A 139 0.07 3.77 -19.00
C ASN A 139 0.69 3.46 -20.37
N TRP A 140 0.73 2.19 -20.76
CA TRP A 140 1.22 1.78 -22.05
C TRP A 140 0.34 2.29 -23.19
N ILE A 141 -1.00 2.23 -23.08
CA ILE A 141 -1.93 2.76 -24.08
C ILE A 141 -1.75 4.30 -24.23
N GLU A 142 -1.69 5.02 -23.11
CA GLU A 142 -1.56 6.48 -23.11
C GLU A 142 -0.23 6.94 -23.72
N ASN A 143 0.82 6.13 -23.57
CA ASN A 143 2.15 6.44 -24.08
C ASN A 143 2.46 5.81 -25.46
N THR A 144 1.53 5.07 -26.07
CA THR A 144 1.67 4.57 -27.46
C THR A 144 1.54 5.72 -28.45
N GLY A 145 2.61 6.32 -28.81
CA GLY A 145 2.68 7.51 -29.66
C GLY A 145 3.71 8.51 -29.17
N THR A 146 4.37 8.22 -28.06
CA THR A 146 5.53 8.95 -27.54
C THR A 146 6.84 8.32 -28.06
N ASP A 147 7.98 8.81 -27.58
CA ASP A 147 9.33 8.47 -28.07
C ASP A 147 9.75 6.99 -27.95
N ASN A 148 8.91 6.11 -27.40
CA ASN A 148 9.15 4.67 -27.27
C ASN A 148 8.46 3.82 -28.37
N TRP A 149 8.18 4.39 -29.51
CA TRP A 149 7.52 3.71 -30.64
C TRP A 149 8.24 2.41 -31.09
N TRP A 150 9.55 2.31 -30.95
CA TRP A 150 10.35 1.15 -31.32
C TRP A 150 10.12 -0.07 -30.39
N GLU A 151 9.85 0.11 -29.09
CA GLU A 151 9.43 -0.96 -28.18
C GLU A 151 8.05 -1.47 -28.56
N TYR A 152 7.15 -0.56 -28.92
CA TYR A 152 5.83 -0.86 -29.40
C TYR A 152 5.86 -1.69 -30.68
N ASP A 153 6.64 -1.28 -31.68
CA ASP A 153 6.77 -1.98 -32.95
C ASP A 153 7.34 -3.39 -32.77
N SER A 154 8.38 -3.58 -31.98
CA SER A 154 8.98 -4.89 -31.73
C SER A 154 8.03 -5.79 -30.95
N MET A 155 7.24 -5.27 -30.03
CA MET A 155 6.20 -6.00 -29.33
C MET A 155 5.08 -6.44 -30.28
N ILE A 156 4.60 -5.55 -31.15
CA ILE A 156 3.56 -5.87 -32.14
C ILE A 156 4.04 -6.94 -33.11
N GLN A 157 5.26 -6.84 -33.61
CA GLN A 157 5.82 -7.81 -34.55
C GLN A 157 5.93 -9.20 -33.93
N LYS A 158 6.28 -9.30 -32.67
CA LYS A 158 6.52 -10.60 -32.01
C LYS A 158 5.27 -11.20 -31.38
N TYR A 159 4.41 -10.40 -30.79
CA TYR A 159 3.28 -10.87 -29.98
C TYR A 159 1.90 -10.44 -30.49
N GLY A 160 1.85 -9.66 -31.55
CA GLY A 160 0.63 -9.04 -32.03
C GLY A 160 0.27 -7.75 -31.27
N GLY A 161 -0.64 -6.97 -31.83
CA GLY A 161 -1.06 -5.70 -31.23
C GLY A 161 -2.14 -5.83 -30.17
N GLY A 162 -2.42 -4.71 -29.52
CA GLY A 162 -3.50 -4.55 -28.56
C GLY A 162 -3.30 -5.31 -27.24
N LYS A 163 -4.39 -5.53 -26.54
CA LYS A 163 -4.46 -6.15 -25.21
C LYS A 163 -3.78 -7.53 -25.13
N ASN A 164 -4.04 -8.37 -26.10
CA ASN A 164 -3.48 -9.74 -26.12
C ASN A 164 -1.97 -9.74 -26.38
N GLY A 165 -1.48 -8.86 -27.23
CA GLY A 165 -0.06 -8.70 -27.50
C GLY A 165 0.67 -8.20 -26.24
N TRP A 166 0.14 -7.19 -25.59
CA TRP A 166 0.69 -6.67 -24.34
C TRP A 166 0.74 -7.73 -23.23
N LEU A 167 -0.33 -8.50 -23.05
CA LEU A 167 -0.36 -9.62 -22.11
C LEU A 167 0.71 -10.68 -22.43
N SER A 168 0.84 -11.05 -23.70
CA SER A 168 1.83 -12.04 -24.11
C SER A 168 3.27 -11.56 -23.90
N TYR A 169 3.53 -10.30 -24.15
CA TYR A 169 4.83 -9.65 -23.86
C TYR A 169 5.17 -9.67 -22.38
N ASN A 170 4.21 -9.30 -21.53
CA ASN A 170 4.44 -9.19 -20.09
C ASN A 170 4.33 -10.52 -19.32
N LYS A 171 3.95 -11.62 -19.98
CA LYS A 171 3.77 -12.92 -19.33
C LYS A 171 4.99 -13.39 -18.57
N SER A 172 6.21 -13.13 -19.08
CA SER A 172 7.47 -13.53 -18.42
C SER A 172 7.75 -12.83 -17.10
N TYR A 173 7.07 -11.70 -16.82
CA TYR A 173 7.18 -10.92 -15.59
C TYR A 173 6.11 -11.29 -14.56
N MET A 174 5.21 -12.22 -14.90
CA MET A 174 4.10 -12.67 -14.06
C MET A 174 4.28 -14.15 -13.69
N THR A 175 3.82 -14.52 -12.51
CA THR A 175 3.57 -15.94 -12.23
C THR A 175 2.34 -16.40 -13.02
N ASP A 176 2.20 -17.72 -13.27
CA ASP A 176 1.03 -18.24 -13.98
C ASP A 176 -0.29 -17.84 -13.33
N LYS A 177 -0.33 -17.85 -11.99
CA LYS A 177 -1.49 -17.44 -11.20
C LYS A 177 -1.82 -15.95 -11.34
N GLU A 178 -0.82 -15.09 -11.44
CA GLU A 178 -1.00 -13.65 -11.70
C GLU A 178 -1.51 -13.45 -13.12
N PHE A 179 -0.89 -14.12 -14.10
CA PHE A 179 -1.29 -14.05 -15.49
C PHE A 179 -2.76 -14.43 -15.71
N GLU A 180 -3.22 -15.54 -15.13
CA GLU A 180 -4.63 -15.98 -15.21
C GLU A 180 -5.58 -14.91 -14.64
N LYS A 181 -5.25 -14.31 -13.50
CA LYS A 181 -6.06 -13.26 -12.89
C LYS A 181 -6.12 -11.98 -13.72
N VAL A 182 -4.97 -11.56 -14.26
CA VAL A 182 -4.88 -10.38 -15.14
C VAL A 182 -5.66 -10.61 -16.41
N GLN A 183 -5.52 -11.81 -17.03
CA GLN A 183 -6.26 -12.19 -18.23
C GLN A 183 -7.78 -12.18 -17.99
N LEU A 184 -8.23 -12.64 -16.81
CA LEU A 184 -9.64 -12.59 -16.43
C LEU A 184 -10.12 -11.15 -16.26
N ALA A 185 -9.35 -10.31 -15.57
CA ALA A 185 -9.67 -8.91 -15.37
C ALA A 185 -9.79 -8.15 -16.71
N PHE A 186 -8.90 -8.42 -17.65
CA PHE A 186 -8.98 -7.84 -18.99
C PHE A 186 -10.21 -8.24 -19.79
N LYS A 187 -10.84 -9.37 -19.49
CA LYS A 187 -12.11 -9.78 -20.13
C LYS A 187 -13.31 -8.97 -19.62
N THR A 188 -13.20 -8.38 -18.42
CA THR A 188 -14.29 -7.66 -17.74
C THR A 188 -14.22 -6.14 -17.92
N ILE A 189 -13.12 -5.61 -18.48
CA ILE A 189 -12.88 -4.15 -18.68
C ILE A 189 -13.37 -3.69 -20.07
N ILE A 190 -14.23 -4.41 -20.72
CA ILE A 190 -14.82 -4.01 -22.02
C ILE A 190 -16.16 -3.35 -21.77
#